data_a889adbcc82ae4ad007124a3e911ebcd
#
_entry.id   a889adbcc82ae4ad007124a3e911ebcd
#
_cell.length_a   1.000
_cell.length_b   1.000
_cell.length_c   1.000
_cell.angle_alpha   90.00
_cell.angle_beta   90.00
_cell.angle_gamma   90.00
#
_symmetry.space_group_name_H-M   'P 1'
#
loop_
_entity.id
_entity.type
_entity.pdbx_description
1 polymer ?
#
loop_
_entity_poly.entity_id
_entity_poly.type
_entity_poly.pdbx_seq_one_letter_code
_entity_poly.pdbx_strand_id
1 'polypeptide(L)'
;MAIPNFITRQHIINAIQRIGSPDNIPNIRRARRQALRYNNRNYPLKYVICIAHEIATGQEYSYSEFTTNMARDYINGLGGFDIIDI
;
A
#
# COMPACT_ATOMS: atom_id res chain seq x y z
N MET A 1 -0.91 -14.43 -7.63
CA MET A 1 -1.85 -14.66 -6.52
C MET A 1 -2.60 -13.39 -6.15
N ALA A 2 -3.81 -13.55 -5.64
CA ALA A 2 -4.59 -12.39 -5.23
C ALA A 2 -4.15 -11.86 -3.87
N ILE A 3 -4.37 -10.59 -3.63
CA ILE A 3 -4.16 -9.98 -2.32
C ILE A 3 -5.17 -10.58 -1.34
N PRO A 4 -4.74 -10.98 -0.12
CA PRO A 4 -5.68 -11.51 0.87
C PRO A 4 -6.79 -10.52 1.22
N ASN A 5 -8.02 -11.01 1.29
CA ASN A 5 -9.19 -10.16 1.50
C ASN A 5 -9.42 -9.72 2.96
N PHE A 6 -8.55 -10.10 3.87
CA PHE A 6 -8.67 -9.69 5.28
C PHE A 6 -7.99 -8.34 5.58
N ILE A 7 -7.27 -7.76 4.62
CA ILE A 7 -6.64 -6.45 4.81
C ILE A 7 -7.73 -5.38 4.74
N THR A 8 -7.89 -4.63 5.83
CA THR A 8 -8.94 -3.63 5.97
C THR A 8 -8.41 -2.21 5.76
N ARG A 9 -9.33 -1.24 5.68
CA ARG A 9 -8.96 0.17 5.63
C ARG A 9 -8.06 0.56 6.80
N GLN A 10 -8.35 0.06 8.00
CA GLN A 10 -7.55 0.36 9.18
C GLN A 10 -6.13 -0.18 9.05
N HIS A 11 -5.95 -1.36 8.45
CA HIS A 11 -4.63 -1.89 8.17
C HIS A 11 -3.85 -0.96 7.23
N ILE A 12 -4.52 -0.43 6.20
CA ILE A 12 -3.89 0.50 5.26
C ILE A 12 -3.47 1.79 5.98
N ILE A 13 -4.36 2.35 6.80
CA ILE A 13 -4.05 3.56 7.58
C ILE A 13 -2.88 3.30 8.53
N ASN A 14 -2.88 2.18 9.22
CA ASN A 14 -1.79 1.81 10.13
C ASN A 14 -0.48 1.63 9.37
N ALA A 15 -0.52 1.07 8.17
CA ALA A 15 0.65 0.93 7.31
C ALA A 15 1.24 2.30 6.94
N ILE A 16 0.38 3.23 6.54
CA ILE A 16 0.79 4.60 6.21
C ILE A 16 1.42 5.28 7.42
N GLN A 17 0.83 5.13 8.58
CA GLN A 17 1.37 5.70 9.82
C GLN A 17 2.72 5.08 10.19
N ARG A 18 2.88 3.77 9.98
CA ARG A 18 4.13 3.08 10.24
C ARG A 18 5.24 3.55 9.30
N ILE A 19 4.94 3.78 8.04
CA ILE A 19 5.89 4.33 7.07
C ILE A 19 6.27 5.76 7.45
N GLY A 20 5.30 6.55 7.88
CA GLY A 20 5.48 7.96 8.21
C GLY A 20 5.73 8.79 6.96
N SER A 21 6.97 9.23 6.74
CA SER A 21 7.32 9.99 5.54
C SER A 21 7.62 9.05 4.36
N PRO A 22 7.20 9.40 3.13
CA PRO A 22 7.63 8.67 1.94
C PRO A 22 9.15 8.60 1.77
N ASP A 23 9.89 9.51 2.37
CA ASP A 23 11.37 9.50 2.35
C ASP A 23 11.96 8.28 3.06
N ASN A 24 11.19 7.64 3.94
CA ASN A 24 11.60 6.42 4.65
C ASN A 24 11.50 5.17 3.77
N ILE A 25 10.92 5.29 2.57
CA ILE A 25 10.72 4.16 1.67
C ILE A 25 11.98 3.95 0.83
N PRO A 26 12.48 2.70 0.72
CA PRO A 26 13.62 2.41 -0.16
C PRO A 26 13.34 2.85 -1.60
N ASN A 27 14.34 3.41 -2.27
CA ASN A 27 14.19 3.91 -3.64
C ASN A 27 13.59 2.87 -4.59
N ILE A 28 13.99 1.62 -4.46
CA ILE A 28 13.50 0.54 -5.30
C ILE A 28 11.99 0.27 -5.11
N ARG A 29 11.43 0.71 -3.99
CA ARG A 29 10.02 0.50 -3.64
C ARG A 29 9.16 1.73 -3.85
N ARG A 30 9.73 2.84 -4.32
CA ARG A 30 8.98 4.09 -4.51
C ARG A 30 8.01 4.00 -5.68
N ALA A 31 6.91 4.76 -5.57
CA ALA A 31 5.91 4.84 -6.63
C ALA A 31 6.50 5.47 -7.90
N ARG A 32 6.11 4.93 -9.06
CA ARG A 32 6.62 5.38 -10.35
C ARG A 32 5.53 5.92 -11.27
N ARG A 33 4.32 5.38 -11.21
CA ARG A 33 3.21 5.77 -12.08
C ARG A 33 1.98 6.18 -11.30
N GLN A 34 1.61 5.37 -10.34
CA GLN A 34 0.44 5.62 -9.51
C GLN A 34 0.83 5.51 -8.05
N ALA A 35 0.15 6.29 -7.21
CA ALA A 35 0.42 6.31 -5.78
C ALA A 35 -0.88 6.47 -5.01
N LEU A 36 -0.87 5.97 -3.78
CA LEU A 36 -1.90 6.27 -2.80
C LEU A 36 -1.58 7.63 -2.18
N ARG A 37 -2.49 8.59 -2.35
CA ARG A 37 -2.32 9.91 -1.74
C ARG A 37 -3.06 9.95 -0.41
N TYR A 38 -2.34 10.29 0.64
CA TYR A 38 -2.90 10.41 1.99
C TYR A 38 -2.17 11.52 2.75
N ASN A 39 -2.93 12.44 3.34
CA ASN A 39 -2.38 13.59 4.06
C ASN A 39 -1.35 14.39 3.24
N ASN A 40 -1.66 14.64 1.95
CA ASN A 40 -0.80 15.34 1.00
C ASN A 40 0.54 14.66 0.73
N ARG A 41 0.62 13.36 0.97
CA ARG A 41 1.81 12.55 0.69
C ARG A 41 1.45 11.40 -0.25
N ASN A 42 2.41 10.99 -1.07
CA ASN A 42 2.23 9.91 -2.03
C ASN A 42 2.95 8.66 -1.55
N TYR A 43 2.24 7.53 -1.49
CA TYR A 43 2.76 6.26 -1.03
C TYR A 43 2.66 5.20 -2.13
N PRO A 44 3.69 4.33 -2.28
CA PRO A 44 3.62 3.24 -3.26
C PRO A 44 2.52 2.24 -2.88
N LEU A 45 1.67 1.90 -3.84
CA LEU A 45 0.54 1.02 -3.60
C LEU A 45 0.96 -0.36 -3.09
N LYS A 46 1.93 -0.99 -3.77
CA LYS A 46 2.39 -2.32 -3.37
C LYS A 46 3.05 -2.31 -2.00
N TYR A 47 3.86 -1.29 -1.73
CA TYR A 47 4.57 -1.20 -0.45
C TYR A 47 3.60 -1.07 0.71
N VAL A 48 2.55 -0.26 0.55
CA VAL A 48 1.51 -0.09 1.55
C VAL A 48 0.80 -1.41 1.83
N ILE A 49 0.46 -2.18 0.79
CA ILE A 49 -0.16 -3.50 0.95
C ILE A 49 0.75 -4.45 1.71
N CYS A 50 2.04 -4.48 1.39
CA CYS A 50 3.00 -5.36 2.08
C CYS A 50 3.09 -5.02 3.57
N ILE A 51 3.18 -3.74 3.92
CA ILE A 51 3.24 -3.32 5.32
C ILE A 51 1.91 -3.61 6.03
N ALA A 52 0.78 -3.39 5.35
CA ALA A 52 -0.55 -3.70 5.91
C ALA A 52 -0.69 -5.19 6.21
N HIS A 53 -0.20 -6.04 5.33
CA HIS A 53 -0.20 -7.49 5.56
C HIS A 53 0.64 -7.86 6.78
N GLU A 54 1.81 -7.26 6.92
CA GLU A 54 2.67 -7.50 8.08
C GLU A 54 1.99 -7.06 9.38
N ILE A 55 1.31 -5.93 9.37
CA ILE A 55 0.54 -5.47 10.53
C ILE A 55 -0.58 -6.45 10.88
N ALA A 56 -1.27 -6.98 9.87
CA ALA A 56 -2.42 -7.86 10.07
C ALA A 56 -2.02 -9.26 10.56
N THR A 57 -0.87 -9.77 10.12
CA THR A 57 -0.47 -11.17 10.34
C THR A 57 0.84 -11.35 11.10
N GLY A 58 1.65 -10.30 11.21
CA GLY A 58 3.01 -10.39 11.74
C GLY A 58 4.03 -10.93 10.75
N GLN A 59 3.64 -11.17 9.51
CA GLN A 59 4.51 -11.73 8.48
C GLN A 59 4.51 -10.84 7.22
N GLU A 60 5.69 -10.64 6.63
CA GLU A 60 5.81 -9.94 5.37
C GLU A 60 5.10 -10.69 4.25
N TYR A 61 4.40 -9.93 3.39
CA TYR A 61 3.85 -10.46 2.17
C TYR A 61 4.85 -10.28 1.04
N SER A 62 5.03 -11.32 0.23
CA SER A 62 6.01 -11.27 -0.86
C SER A 62 5.61 -10.21 -1.89
N TYR A 63 6.55 -9.34 -2.22
CA TYR A 63 6.33 -8.27 -3.19
C TYR A 63 6.01 -8.80 -4.58
N SER A 64 6.43 -10.03 -4.88
CA SER A 64 6.20 -10.68 -6.18
C SER A 64 4.84 -11.38 -6.29
N GLU A 65 4.08 -11.49 -5.19
CA GLU A 65 2.80 -12.21 -5.18
C GLU A 65 1.66 -11.44 -5.85
N PHE A 66 1.84 -10.15 -6.13
CA PHE A 66 0.80 -9.33 -6.72
C PHE A 66 1.41 -8.16 -7.50
N THR A 67 0.59 -7.53 -8.34
CA THR A 67 1.01 -6.41 -9.18
C THR A 67 0.55 -5.07 -8.58
N THR A 68 1.12 -3.97 -9.09
CA THR A 68 0.66 -2.62 -8.73
C THR A 68 -0.82 -2.44 -9.07
N ASN A 69 -1.28 -2.96 -10.22
CA ASN A 69 -2.67 -2.87 -10.61
C ASN A 69 -3.59 -3.59 -9.62
N MET A 70 -3.18 -4.76 -9.12
CA MET A 70 -3.92 -5.49 -8.11
C MET A 70 -4.00 -4.71 -6.80
N ALA A 71 -2.90 -4.10 -6.38
CA ALA A 71 -2.86 -3.25 -5.20
C ALA A 71 -3.79 -2.05 -5.35
N ARG A 72 -3.74 -1.38 -6.50
CA ARG A 72 -4.61 -0.25 -6.80
C ARG A 72 -6.09 -0.66 -6.69
N ASP A 73 -6.47 -1.74 -7.35
CA ASP A 73 -7.86 -2.18 -7.38
C ASP A 73 -8.33 -2.58 -5.98
N TYR A 74 -7.49 -3.23 -5.21
CA TYR A 74 -7.81 -3.62 -3.85
C TYR A 74 -8.04 -2.39 -2.95
N ILE A 75 -7.12 -1.44 -2.95
CA ILE A 75 -7.23 -0.23 -2.13
C ILE A 75 -8.43 0.61 -2.56
N ASN A 76 -8.64 0.73 -3.87
CA ASN A 76 -9.78 1.47 -4.40
C ASN A 76 -11.10 0.81 -3.98
N GLY A 77 -11.15 -0.51 -3.95
CA GLY A 77 -12.32 -1.26 -3.52
C GLY A 77 -12.65 -1.09 -2.03
N LEU A 78 -11.66 -0.78 -1.20
CA LEU A 78 -11.89 -0.48 0.22
C LEU A 78 -12.61 0.85 0.42
N GLY A 79 -12.46 1.80 -0.52
CA GLY A 79 -13.05 3.13 -0.46
C GLY A 79 -12.33 4.08 0.48
N GLY A 80 -12.53 5.37 0.28
CA GLY A 80 -11.99 6.40 1.15
C GLY A 80 -10.52 6.76 0.93
N PHE A 81 -9.89 6.21 -0.10
CA PHE A 81 -8.51 6.52 -0.47
C PHE A 81 -8.45 7.11 -1.87
N ASP A 82 -7.54 8.06 -2.06
CA ASP A 82 -7.26 8.65 -3.36
C ASP A 82 -6.07 7.95 -4.01
N ILE A 83 -6.26 7.51 -5.24
CA ILE A 83 -5.18 6.95 -6.05
C ILE A 83 -4.94 7.93 -7.19
N ILE A 84 -3.71 8.40 -7.30
CA ILE A 84 -3.35 9.43 -8.27
C ILE A 84 -2.26 8.93 -9.23
N ASP A 85 -2.22 9.54 -10.39
CA ASP A 85 -1.11 9.39 -11.33
C ASP A 85 0.00 10.39 -11.00
N ILE A 86 1.24 9.93 -11.06
CA ILE A 86 2.40 10.75 -10.76
C ILE A 86 3.38 10.77 -11.91
#